data_25470d745888c338faca90813a5f9c3d
#
_entry.id   25470d745888c338faca90813a5f9c3d
#
_cell.length_a   1.000
_cell.length_b   1.000
_cell.length_c   1.000
_cell.angle_alpha   90.00
_cell.angle_beta   90.00
_cell.angle_gamma   90.00
#
_symmetry.space_group_name_H-M   'P 1'
#
loop_
_entity.id
_entity.type
_entity.pdbx_description
1 polymer ?
#
loop_
_entity_poly.entity_id
_entity_poly.type
_entity_poly.pdbx_seq_one_letter_code
_entity_poly.pdbx_strand_id
1 'polypeptide(L)'
;QAKRIYRLAIKRMPQGYKSPTKPSLPVGIVSDKIELKSKSQSRYKSKKKLSKKQRIEKQKLINAIRSRVNKGWPTGAVKLLNQRDVSILLDQVEIDQQKELIAKGYFLANKNDLAIKFASEALNNSALQVPYAAWTAGLASWRLEKYKDSADYFSLFSISLKDDAWHQTSGSFWAARAYAKLGQYENINFWLKRASKNPNSFYGLLALEILGIEKKIEWIERNNLSVDNSQLLKLPSGKRLQSLIQVGLANELEKEIVHVNSILNSDIAKESILVAENFNLAFTQLKIVNKLEQFGLNLPAYLYYPTPIWTPRGGFTLEKELLYAFMHQESLFNAKAKSRQGAIGLMQVLPSTAKFISSSKDVKRGNSNILKNPEINLQVGQEYIEYLLDLKVVSNNLIFLAAAYNGGPGNLQKWKNETNYLNDPLFFMESIPSRETRWFIEKILTKYWIYQDKNKKLLSSLIMLANGKEPLY
;
A
#
# COMPACT_ATOMS: atom_id res chain seq x y z
N GLN A 1 30.62 -9.14 12.86
CA GLN A 1 31.69 -8.61 13.77
C GLN A 1 32.21 -9.66 14.72
N ALA A 2 31.39 -10.45 15.44
CA ALA A 2 31.82 -11.44 16.42
C ALA A 2 32.86 -12.44 15.88
N LYS A 3 32.68 -13.00 14.68
CA LYS A 3 33.65 -13.87 14.02
C LYS A 3 34.99 -13.17 13.74
N ARG A 4 34.97 -11.87 13.40
CA ARG A 4 36.15 -11.06 13.14
C ARG A 4 36.91 -10.78 14.43
N ILE A 5 36.19 -10.41 15.49
CA ILE A 5 36.77 -10.19 16.84
C ILE A 5 37.38 -11.48 17.37
N TYR A 6 36.67 -12.61 17.27
CA TYR A 6 37.20 -13.92 17.68
C TYR A 6 38.51 -14.28 16.95
N ARG A 7 38.54 -14.12 15.61
CA ARG A 7 39.78 -14.37 14.83
C ARG A 7 40.95 -13.47 15.27
N LEU A 8 40.64 -12.19 15.53
CA LEU A 8 41.63 -11.24 16.04
C LEU A 8 42.11 -11.61 17.45
N ALA A 9 41.22 -12.04 18.33
CA ALA A 9 41.54 -12.49 19.67
C ALA A 9 42.43 -13.73 19.63
N ILE A 10 42.08 -14.75 18.84
CA ILE A 10 42.93 -15.94 18.63
C ILE A 10 44.30 -15.54 18.07
N LYS A 11 44.38 -14.69 17.06
CA LYS A 11 45.62 -14.27 16.40
C LYS A 11 46.57 -13.50 17.35
N ARG A 12 46.00 -12.77 18.33
CA ARG A 12 46.76 -11.92 19.28
C ARG A 12 46.85 -12.50 20.69
N MET A 13 46.39 -13.72 20.89
CA MET A 13 46.39 -14.37 22.19
C MET A 13 47.82 -14.73 22.61
N PRO A 14 48.27 -14.31 23.81
CA PRO A 14 49.58 -14.71 24.35
C PRO A 14 49.63 -16.21 24.63
N GLN A 15 50.82 -16.78 24.61
CA GLN A 15 51.03 -18.19 24.99
C GLN A 15 50.58 -18.42 26.46
N GLY A 16 49.87 -19.51 26.69
CA GLY A 16 49.38 -19.88 28.02
C GLY A 16 47.99 -19.35 28.40
N TYR A 17 47.36 -18.51 27.56
CA TYR A 17 46.00 -18.04 27.83
C TYR A 17 44.94 -19.00 27.27
N LYS A 18 43.82 -19.15 27.99
CA LYS A 18 42.69 -19.95 27.53
C LYS A 18 42.04 -19.30 26.30
N SER A 19 41.83 -20.10 25.27
CA SER A 19 41.19 -19.62 24.05
C SER A 19 39.80 -18.98 24.32
N PRO A 20 39.50 -17.83 23.73
CA PRO A 20 38.18 -17.22 23.85
C PRO A 20 37.10 -18.15 23.29
N THR A 21 35.94 -18.11 23.89
CA THR A 21 34.79 -18.92 23.45
C THR A 21 34.46 -18.61 21.99
N LYS A 22 34.41 -19.65 21.17
CA LYS A 22 34.03 -19.50 19.74
C LYS A 22 32.62 -18.88 19.65
N PRO A 23 32.45 -17.80 18.88
CA PRO A 23 31.12 -17.25 18.72
C PRO A 23 30.20 -18.32 18.15
N SER A 24 29.21 -18.73 18.94
CA SER A 24 28.15 -19.60 18.47
C SER A 24 27.39 -18.84 17.37
N LEU A 25 27.18 -19.45 16.23
CA LEU A 25 26.05 -19.08 15.40
C LEU A 25 24.82 -19.25 16.30
N PRO A 26 23.80 -18.34 16.23
CA PRO A 26 22.54 -18.65 16.87
C PRO A 26 22.18 -20.07 16.44
N VAL A 27 22.04 -20.98 17.40
CA VAL A 27 21.59 -22.34 17.12
C VAL A 27 20.22 -22.11 16.51
N GLY A 28 20.11 -22.35 15.19
CA GLY A 28 18.82 -22.27 14.52
C GLY A 28 17.92 -23.27 15.23
N ILE A 29 16.98 -22.79 16.01
CA ILE A 29 15.84 -23.62 16.40
C ILE A 29 15.23 -23.98 15.06
N VAL A 30 15.31 -25.26 14.71
CA VAL A 30 14.75 -25.81 13.48
C VAL A 30 13.29 -25.42 13.50
N SER A 31 12.93 -24.47 12.66
CA SER A 31 11.54 -24.10 12.48
C SER A 31 10.81 -25.33 11.99
N ASP A 32 9.68 -25.63 12.61
CA ASP A 32 8.64 -26.37 11.90
C ASP A 32 8.52 -25.69 10.54
N LYS A 33 8.71 -26.45 9.47
CA LYS A 33 8.75 -25.96 8.11
C LYS A 33 7.44 -25.22 7.82
N ILE A 34 7.45 -23.90 8.03
CA ILE A 34 6.38 -23.06 7.51
C ILE A 34 6.59 -23.08 5.99
N GLU A 35 5.83 -23.89 5.30
CA GLU A 35 5.81 -23.90 3.85
C GLU A 35 5.46 -22.48 3.37
N LEU A 36 6.40 -21.86 2.68
CA LEU A 36 6.20 -20.59 2.02
C LEU A 36 5.11 -20.73 0.96
N LYS A 37 3.86 -20.52 1.33
CA LYS A 37 2.82 -20.26 0.36
C LYS A 37 3.02 -18.85 -0.19
N SER A 38 3.90 -18.71 -1.19
CA SER A 38 3.96 -17.50 -1.97
C SER A 38 2.60 -17.36 -2.67
N LYS A 39 1.78 -16.41 -2.22
CA LYS A 39 0.58 -15.95 -2.93
C LYS A 39 0.97 -15.11 -4.15
N SER A 40 1.84 -15.61 -5.02
CA SER A 40 1.98 -15.03 -6.33
C SER A 40 0.80 -15.52 -7.16
N GLN A 41 -0.13 -14.63 -7.51
CA GLN A 41 -1.05 -14.92 -8.60
C GLN A 41 -0.22 -15.47 -9.75
N SER A 42 -0.47 -16.71 -10.15
CA SER A 42 0.24 -17.33 -11.26
C SER A 42 -0.04 -16.51 -12.52
N ARG A 43 0.96 -15.74 -12.97
CA ARG A 43 0.85 -15.03 -14.24
C ARG A 43 0.48 -16.04 -15.33
N TYR A 44 -0.51 -15.69 -16.13
CA TYR A 44 -0.85 -16.48 -17.31
C TYR A 44 0.42 -16.84 -18.11
N LYS A 45 0.60 -18.11 -18.41
CA LYS A 45 1.70 -18.60 -19.25
C LYS A 45 1.13 -18.98 -20.60
N SER A 46 1.60 -18.31 -21.64
CA SER A 46 1.23 -18.60 -23.02
C SER A 46 1.53 -20.05 -23.39
N LYS A 47 0.59 -20.67 -24.07
CA LYS A 47 0.73 -22.03 -24.63
C LYS A 47 1.56 -22.07 -25.92
N LYS A 48 1.91 -20.91 -26.50
CA LYS A 48 2.66 -20.84 -27.76
C LYS A 48 4.11 -21.25 -27.61
N LYS A 49 4.56 -22.14 -28.47
CA LYS A 49 5.96 -22.52 -28.59
C LYS A 49 6.63 -21.56 -29.58
N LEU A 50 7.38 -20.59 -29.06
CA LEU A 50 8.07 -19.57 -29.84
C LEU A 50 9.59 -19.82 -29.87
N SER A 51 10.23 -19.57 -31.02
CA SER A 51 11.68 -19.50 -31.16
C SER A 51 12.26 -18.33 -30.35
N LYS A 52 13.56 -18.30 -30.10
CA LYS A 52 14.24 -17.20 -29.41
C LYS A 52 14.00 -15.84 -30.11
N LYS A 53 14.04 -15.80 -31.44
CA LYS A 53 13.78 -14.60 -32.24
C LYS A 53 12.34 -14.11 -32.04
N GLN A 54 11.36 -14.99 -32.15
CA GLN A 54 9.95 -14.67 -31.96
C GLN A 54 9.63 -14.19 -30.53
N ARG A 55 10.29 -14.71 -29.50
CA ARG A 55 10.13 -14.22 -28.11
C ARG A 55 10.59 -12.77 -27.96
N ILE A 56 11.69 -12.39 -28.63
CA ILE A 56 12.20 -11.02 -28.65
C ILE A 56 11.21 -10.10 -29.37
N GLU A 57 10.71 -10.52 -30.55
CA GLU A 57 9.73 -9.78 -31.34
C GLU A 57 8.42 -9.58 -30.57
N LYS A 58 7.91 -10.63 -29.94
CA LYS A 58 6.76 -10.57 -29.02
C LYS A 58 6.95 -9.53 -27.93
N GLN A 59 8.09 -9.56 -27.22
CA GLN A 59 8.36 -8.61 -26.14
C GLN A 59 8.47 -7.16 -26.65
N LYS A 60 9.06 -6.95 -27.84
CA LYS A 60 9.11 -5.64 -28.51
C LYS A 60 7.71 -5.13 -28.82
N LEU A 61 6.82 -5.99 -29.36
CA LEU A 61 5.44 -5.65 -29.69
C LEU A 61 4.66 -5.24 -28.43
N ILE A 62 4.69 -6.06 -27.38
CA ILE A 62 4.01 -5.77 -26.10
C ILE A 62 4.51 -4.46 -25.50
N ASN A 63 5.82 -4.23 -25.50
CA ASN A 63 6.41 -2.99 -24.99
C ASN A 63 6.02 -1.78 -25.84
N ALA A 64 5.94 -1.92 -27.15
CA ALA A 64 5.52 -0.86 -28.07
C ALA A 64 4.04 -0.49 -27.85
N ILE A 65 3.15 -1.48 -27.70
CA ILE A 65 1.73 -1.26 -27.37
C ILE A 65 1.62 -0.51 -26.04
N ARG A 66 2.29 -1.00 -24.98
CA ARG A 66 2.29 -0.36 -23.65
C ARG A 66 2.81 1.07 -23.71
N SER A 67 3.91 1.31 -24.43
CA SER A 67 4.48 2.65 -24.58
C SER A 67 3.52 3.62 -25.23
N ARG A 68 2.79 3.19 -26.28
CA ARG A 68 1.80 4.04 -26.95
C ARG A 68 0.62 4.38 -26.04
N VAL A 69 0.10 3.38 -25.32
CA VAL A 69 -0.97 3.61 -24.34
C VAL A 69 -0.52 4.58 -23.25
N ASN A 70 0.66 4.39 -22.68
CA ASN A 70 1.19 5.27 -21.62
C ASN A 70 1.47 6.70 -22.10
N LYS A 71 1.71 6.89 -23.40
CA LYS A 71 1.86 8.20 -24.03
C LYS A 71 0.52 8.84 -24.45
N GLY A 72 -0.63 8.25 -24.06
CA GLY A 72 -1.96 8.76 -24.40
C GLY A 72 -2.36 8.49 -25.85
N TRP A 73 -1.73 7.51 -26.53
CA TRP A 73 -2.03 7.19 -27.93
C TRP A 73 -2.56 5.74 -28.09
N PRO A 74 -3.74 5.39 -27.53
CA PRO A 74 -4.31 4.06 -27.61
C PRO A 74 -4.65 3.65 -29.06
N THR A 75 -5.08 4.57 -29.93
CA THR A 75 -5.35 4.29 -31.34
C THR A 75 -4.09 3.80 -32.09
N GLY A 76 -2.91 4.36 -31.74
CA GLY A 76 -1.66 3.86 -32.26
C GLY A 76 -1.30 2.46 -31.74
N ALA A 77 -1.71 2.11 -30.52
CA ALA A 77 -1.57 0.76 -29.97
C ALA A 77 -2.48 -0.25 -30.70
N VAL A 78 -3.71 0.13 -31.03
CA VAL A 78 -4.62 -0.69 -31.87
C VAL A 78 -4.00 -1.01 -33.23
N LYS A 79 -3.37 -0.03 -33.90
CA LYS A 79 -2.68 -0.28 -35.18
C LYS A 79 -1.60 -1.34 -35.06
N LEU A 80 -0.89 -1.42 -33.92
CA LEU A 80 0.10 -2.48 -33.69
C LEU A 80 -0.57 -3.84 -33.45
N LEU A 81 -1.67 -3.86 -32.69
CA LEU A 81 -2.38 -5.09 -32.38
C LEU A 81 -3.05 -5.73 -33.61
N ASN A 82 -3.36 -4.94 -34.62
CA ASN A 82 -4.00 -5.39 -35.86
C ASN A 82 -2.98 -5.79 -36.96
N GLN A 83 -1.70 -5.84 -36.67
CA GLN A 83 -0.69 -6.33 -37.62
C GLN A 83 -0.81 -7.85 -37.87
N ARG A 84 -0.51 -8.31 -39.08
CA ARG A 84 -0.68 -9.72 -39.48
C ARG A 84 0.09 -10.72 -38.60
N ASP A 85 1.24 -10.33 -38.11
CA ASP A 85 2.14 -11.22 -37.34
C ASP A 85 1.73 -11.37 -35.85
N VAL A 86 0.73 -10.59 -35.39
CA VAL A 86 0.30 -10.65 -34.00
C VAL A 86 -0.21 -12.02 -33.61
N SER A 87 -1.01 -12.65 -34.47
CA SER A 87 -1.54 -14.00 -34.23
C SER A 87 -0.47 -15.09 -34.22
N ILE A 88 0.69 -14.84 -34.80
CA ILE A 88 1.86 -15.73 -34.73
C ILE A 88 2.54 -15.61 -33.38
N LEU A 89 2.67 -14.38 -32.85
CA LEU A 89 3.43 -14.06 -31.65
C LEU A 89 2.61 -14.19 -30.36
N LEU A 90 1.32 -13.79 -30.38
CA LEU A 90 0.44 -13.77 -29.22
C LEU A 90 -0.64 -14.83 -29.36
N ASP A 91 -0.99 -15.49 -28.24
CA ASP A 91 -2.22 -16.29 -28.19
C ASP A 91 -3.42 -15.38 -27.83
N GLN A 92 -4.63 -15.95 -27.83
CA GLN A 92 -5.86 -15.19 -27.61
C GLN A 92 -5.85 -14.44 -26.28
N VAL A 93 -5.43 -15.08 -25.19
CA VAL A 93 -5.38 -14.44 -23.86
C VAL A 93 -4.40 -13.26 -23.85
N GLU A 94 -3.25 -13.41 -24.51
CA GLU A 94 -2.27 -12.34 -24.62
C GLU A 94 -2.76 -11.16 -25.47
N ILE A 95 -3.52 -11.44 -26.55
CA ILE A 95 -4.20 -10.42 -27.34
C ILE A 95 -5.21 -9.68 -26.46
N ASP A 96 -6.01 -10.40 -25.69
CA ASP A 96 -7.03 -9.82 -24.82
C ASP A 96 -6.42 -9.02 -23.67
N GLN A 97 -5.24 -9.40 -23.14
CA GLN A 97 -4.45 -8.57 -22.23
C GLN A 97 -4.00 -7.23 -22.87
N GLN A 98 -3.68 -7.24 -24.16
CA GLN A 98 -3.36 -5.99 -24.86
C GLN A 98 -4.64 -5.14 -25.09
N LYS A 99 -5.79 -5.77 -25.39
CA LYS A 99 -7.08 -5.07 -25.49
C LYS A 99 -7.50 -4.46 -24.15
N GLU A 100 -7.32 -5.16 -23.02
CA GLU A 100 -7.52 -4.61 -21.66
C GLU A 100 -6.70 -3.33 -21.46
N LEU A 101 -5.43 -3.36 -21.82
CA LEU A 101 -4.54 -2.20 -21.70
C LEU A 101 -4.98 -1.05 -22.62
N ILE A 102 -5.40 -1.35 -23.85
CA ILE A 102 -5.91 -0.37 -24.83
C ILE A 102 -7.22 0.23 -24.33
N ALA A 103 -8.13 -0.57 -23.80
CA ALA A 103 -9.39 -0.12 -23.20
C ALA A 103 -9.15 0.91 -22.10
N LYS A 104 -8.19 0.61 -21.19
CA LYS A 104 -7.75 1.56 -20.17
C LYS A 104 -7.23 2.86 -20.78
N GLY A 105 -6.43 2.78 -21.85
CA GLY A 105 -5.93 3.96 -22.55
C GLY A 105 -7.05 4.84 -23.12
N TYR A 106 -8.08 4.23 -23.70
CA TYR A 106 -9.26 4.96 -24.19
C TYR A 106 -10.09 5.57 -23.06
N PHE A 107 -10.26 4.86 -21.95
CA PHE A 107 -10.93 5.41 -20.76
C PHE A 107 -10.24 6.66 -20.23
N LEU A 108 -8.91 6.62 -20.10
CA LEU A 108 -8.11 7.78 -19.66
C LEU A 108 -8.14 8.94 -20.67
N ALA A 109 -8.38 8.66 -21.95
CA ALA A 109 -8.56 9.66 -23.00
C ALA A 109 -10.03 10.13 -23.14
N ASN A 110 -10.91 9.81 -22.17
CA ASN A 110 -12.35 10.08 -22.19
C ASN A 110 -13.12 9.51 -23.42
N LYS A 111 -12.56 8.51 -24.10
CA LYS A 111 -13.19 7.81 -25.25
C LYS A 111 -13.91 6.55 -24.74
N ASN A 112 -14.99 6.76 -24.01
CA ASN A 112 -15.64 5.70 -23.22
C ASN A 112 -16.24 4.58 -24.07
N ASP A 113 -16.88 4.88 -25.21
CA ASP A 113 -17.45 3.84 -26.09
C ASP A 113 -16.36 2.93 -26.65
N LEU A 114 -15.18 3.49 -27.02
CA LEU A 114 -14.03 2.69 -27.43
C LEU A 114 -13.44 1.88 -26.28
N ALA A 115 -13.42 2.44 -25.08
CA ALA A 115 -12.99 1.72 -23.89
C ALA A 115 -13.88 0.50 -23.63
N ILE A 116 -15.19 0.67 -23.66
CA ILE A 116 -16.17 -0.41 -23.51
C ILE A 116 -15.99 -1.45 -24.63
N LYS A 117 -15.88 -1.01 -25.89
CA LYS A 117 -15.69 -1.92 -27.04
C LYS A 117 -14.51 -2.84 -26.85
N PHE A 118 -13.30 -2.30 -26.60
CA PHE A 118 -12.09 -3.12 -26.45
C PHE A 118 -12.11 -3.98 -25.19
N ALA A 119 -12.72 -3.47 -24.11
CA ALA A 119 -12.88 -4.23 -22.88
C ALA A 119 -13.85 -5.41 -23.06
N SER A 120 -15.02 -5.21 -23.66
CA SER A 120 -15.99 -6.30 -23.91
C SER A 120 -15.46 -7.33 -24.88
N GLU A 121 -14.75 -6.92 -25.95
CA GLU A 121 -14.07 -7.89 -26.83
C GLU A 121 -13.06 -8.77 -26.10
N ALA A 122 -12.30 -8.22 -25.15
CA ALA A 122 -11.37 -8.99 -24.32
C ALA A 122 -12.10 -9.95 -23.37
N LEU A 123 -13.18 -9.49 -22.75
CA LEU A 123 -13.98 -10.28 -21.81
C LEU A 123 -14.69 -11.45 -22.47
N ASN A 124 -15.16 -11.30 -23.69
CA ASN A 124 -15.86 -12.37 -24.42
C ASN A 124 -15.03 -13.64 -24.56
N ASN A 125 -13.70 -13.51 -24.65
CA ASN A 125 -12.81 -14.66 -24.85
C ASN A 125 -12.07 -15.07 -23.57
N SER A 126 -11.72 -14.11 -22.70
CA SER A 126 -10.73 -14.32 -21.64
C SER A 126 -11.09 -13.67 -20.32
N ALA A 127 -12.37 -13.62 -19.93
CA ALA A 127 -12.86 -12.89 -18.76
C ALA A 127 -12.08 -13.15 -17.45
N LEU A 128 -11.72 -14.43 -17.20
CA LEU A 128 -10.98 -14.79 -15.98
C LEU A 128 -9.49 -14.38 -16.01
N GLN A 129 -8.91 -14.18 -17.19
CA GLN A 129 -7.50 -13.81 -17.38
C GLN A 129 -7.29 -12.31 -17.56
N VAL A 130 -8.36 -11.56 -17.84
CA VAL A 130 -8.34 -10.10 -18.07
C VAL A 130 -9.42 -9.38 -17.23
N PRO A 131 -9.48 -9.61 -15.91
CA PRO A 131 -10.57 -9.06 -15.08
C PRO A 131 -10.60 -7.52 -15.08
N TYR A 132 -9.46 -6.85 -15.24
CA TYR A 132 -9.41 -5.38 -15.27
C TYR A 132 -10.05 -4.77 -16.52
N ALA A 133 -10.33 -5.57 -17.56
CA ALA A 133 -11.18 -5.13 -18.66
C ALA A 133 -12.61 -4.83 -18.17
N ALA A 134 -13.17 -5.70 -17.29
CA ALA A 134 -14.47 -5.44 -16.67
C ALA A 134 -14.45 -4.19 -15.77
N TRP A 135 -13.38 -3.98 -15.00
CA TRP A 135 -13.20 -2.76 -14.22
C TRP A 135 -13.24 -1.50 -15.11
N THR A 136 -12.48 -1.53 -16.20
CA THR A 136 -12.41 -0.40 -17.15
C THR A 136 -13.74 -0.15 -17.84
N ALA A 137 -14.43 -1.21 -18.28
CA ALA A 137 -15.76 -1.11 -18.88
C ALA A 137 -16.79 -0.57 -17.88
N GLY A 138 -16.73 -1.02 -16.61
CA GLY A 138 -17.59 -0.52 -15.54
C GLY A 138 -17.41 0.98 -15.30
N LEU A 139 -16.18 1.47 -15.20
CA LEU A 139 -15.89 2.90 -15.05
C LEU A 139 -16.30 3.71 -16.29
N ALA A 140 -16.09 3.19 -17.51
CA ALA A 140 -16.49 3.85 -18.74
C ALA A 140 -18.01 3.94 -18.86
N SER A 141 -18.73 2.87 -18.52
CA SER A 141 -20.19 2.83 -18.47
C SER A 141 -20.75 3.77 -17.40
N TRP A 142 -20.10 3.86 -16.23
CA TRP A 142 -20.43 4.83 -15.18
C TRP A 142 -20.36 6.27 -15.70
N ARG A 143 -19.27 6.62 -16.39
CA ARG A 143 -19.09 7.97 -16.96
C ARG A 143 -20.14 8.31 -18.03
N LEU A 144 -20.66 7.30 -18.74
CA LEU A 144 -21.74 7.44 -19.71
C LEU A 144 -23.14 7.32 -19.08
N GLU A 145 -23.22 7.20 -17.74
CA GLU A 145 -24.46 7.00 -17.00
C GLU A 145 -25.24 5.72 -17.38
N LYS A 146 -24.56 4.77 -18.04
CA LYS A 146 -25.08 3.43 -18.37
C LYS A 146 -24.97 2.53 -17.13
N TYR A 147 -25.75 2.84 -16.10
CA TYR A 147 -25.60 2.26 -14.77
C TYR A 147 -25.86 0.75 -14.71
N LYS A 148 -26.74 0.23 -15.57
CA LYS A 148 -26.98 -1.22 -15.69
C LYS A 148 -25.71 -1.93 -16.17
N ASP A 149 -25.13 -1.48 -17.28
CA ASP A 149 -23.90 -2.06 -17.82
C ASP A 149 -22.75 -1.93 -16.82
N SER A 150 -22.68 -0.77 -16.14
CA SER A 150 -21.70 -0.52 -15.09
C SER A 150 -21.82 -1.53 -13.94
N ALA A 151 -23.04 -1.81 -13.46
CA ALA A 151 -23.30 -2.78 -12.41
C ALA A 151 -22.88 -4.20 -12.83
N ASP A 152 -23.21 -4.59 -14.05
CA ASP A 152 -22.88 -5.90 -14.60
C ASP A 152 -21.36 -6.10 -14.71
N TYR A 153 -20.63 -5.09 -15.22
CA TYR A 153 -19.17 -5.14 -15.32
C TYR A 153 -18.47 -5.15 -13.97
N PHE A 154 -18.89 -4.33 -13.00
CA PHE A 154 -18.30 -4.34 -11.66
C PHE A 154 -18.60 -5.64 -10.91
N SER A 155 -19.79 -6.20 -11.10
CA SER A 155 -20.16 -7.52 -10.56
C SER A 155 -19.25 -8.61 -11.13
N LEU A 156 -19.05 -8.60 -12.45
CA LEU A 156 -18.13 -9.55 -13.13
C LEU A 156 -16.70 -9.40 -12.60
N PHE A 157 -16.21 -8.16 -12.46
CA PHE A 157 -14.88 -7.89 -11.90
C PHE A 157 -14.72 -8.49 -10.51
N SER A 158 -15.69 -8.22 -9.61
CA SER A 158 -15.64 -8.73 -8.24
C SER A 158 -15.64 -10.26 -8.19
N ILE A 159 -16.40 -10.93 -9.05
CA ILE A 159 -16.52 -12.40 -9.04
C ILE A 159 -15.29 -13.06 -9.66
N SER A 160 -14.68 -12.42 -10.66
CA SER A 160 -13.53 -12.98 -11.40
C SER A 160 -12.24 -13.05 -10.58
N LEU A 161 -12.11 -12.29 -9.49
CA LEU A 161 -10.90 -12.14 -8.69
C LEU A 161 -10.96 -13.00 -7.41
N LYS A 162 -10.84 -14.33 -7.53
CA LYS A 162 -11.04 -15.27 -6.40
C LYS A 162 -10.06 -15.07 -5.23
N ASP A 163 -8.80 -14.69 -5.50
CA ASP A 163 -7.72 -14.63 -4.51
C ASP A 163 -7.26 -13.20 -4.20
N ASP A 164 -7.99 -12.19 -4.65
CA ASP A 164 -7.66 -10.77 -4.46
C ASP A 164 -8.80 -10.05 -3.74
N ALA A 165 -8.84 -10.21 -2.41
CA ALA A 165 -9.88 -9.62 -1.57
C ALA A 165 -9.97 -8.09 -1.71
N TRP A 166 -8.85 -7.39 -1.95
CA TRP A 166 -8.84 -5.94 -2.12
C TRP A 166 -9.65 -5.49 -3.35
N HIS A 167 -9.36 -6.08 -4.51
CA HIS A 167 -10.05 -5.75 -5.76
C HIS A 167 -11.47 -6.35 -5.83
N GLN A 168 -11.71 -7.50 -5.17
CA GLN A 168 -13.09 -7.99 -5.00
C GLN A 168 -13.96 -6.97 -4.27
N THR A 169 -13.41 -6.35 -3.24
CA THR A 169 -14.09 -5.36 -2.41
C THR A 169 -14.41 -4.11 -3.23
N SER A 170 -13.45 -3.59 -4.01
CA SER A 170 -13.70 -2.43 -4.87
C SER A 170 -14.77 -2.71 -5.93
N GLY A 171 -14.71 -3.88 -6.59
CA GLY A 171 -15.74 -4.29 -7.55
C GLY A 171 -17.13 -4.41 -6.92
N SER A 172 -17.21 -5.02 -5.73
CA SER A 172 -18.48 -5.15 -4.99
C SER A 172 -19.05 -3.78 -4.60
N PHE A 173 -18.22 -2.88 -4.09
CA PHE A 173 -18.66 -1.55 -3.70
C PHE A 173 -19.17 -0.73 -4.90
N TRP A 174 -18.46 -0.77 -6.03
CA TRP A 174 -18.87 -0.06 -7.24
C TRP A 174 -20.12 -0.68 -7.89
N ALA A 175 -20.29 -2.01 -7.81
CA ALA A 175 -21.55 -2.65 -8.22
C ALA A 175 -22.72 -2.13 -7.37
N ALA A 176 -22.57 -2.08 -6.03
CA ALA A 176 -23.59 -1.52 -5.14
C ALA A 176 -23.94 -0.08 -5.50
N ARG A 177 -22.94 0.77 -5.80
CA ARG A 177 -23.16 2.14 -6.24
C ARG A 177 -23.96 2.23 -7.54
N ALA A 178 -23.65 1.37 -8.51
CA ALA A 178 -24.37 1.33 -9.78
C ALA A 178 -25.81 0.86 -9.59
N TYR A 179 -26.04 -0.17 -8.77
CA TYR A 179 -27.40 -0.60 -8.40
C TYR A 179 -28.17 0.48 -7.62
N ALA A 180 -27.48 1.31 -6.82
CA ALA A 180 -28.11 2.44 -6.14
C ALA A 180 -28.64 3.48 -7.14
N LYS A 181 -27.91 3.76 -8.22
CA LYS A 181 -28.39 4.62 -9.32
C LYS A 181 -29.61 4.04 -10.05
N LEU A 182 -29.81 2.72 -9.98
CA LEU A 182 -30.95 2.02 -10.57
C LEU A 182 -32.12 1.83 -9.59
N GLY A 183 -31.99 2.20 -8.32
CA GLY A 183 -33.00 1.98 -7.28
C GLY A 183 -33.21 0.50 -6.90
N GLN A 184 -32.25 -0.38 -7.15
CA GLN A 184 -32.37 -1.83 -6.90
C GLN A 184 -31.85 -2.20 -5.52
N TYR A 185 -32.64 -1.97 -4.49
CA TYR A 185 -32.26 -2.07 -3.06
C TYR A 185 -31.71 -3.43 -2.63
N GLU A 186 -32.28 -4.55 -3.12
CA GLU A 186 -31.80 -5.89 -2.78
C GLU A 186 -30.36 -6.12 -3.27
N ASN A 187 -30.07 -5.68 -4.50
CA ASN A 187 -28.75 -5.76 -5.09
C ASN A 187 -27.74 -4.86 -4.35
N ILE A 188 -28.17 -3.65 -3.93
CA ILE A 188 -27.34 -2.76 -3.12
C ILE A 188 -26.88 -3.47 -1.85
N ASN A 189 -27.82 -4.04 -1.09
CA ASN A 189 -27.53 -4.69 0.19
C ASN A 189 -26.62 -5.93 -0.01
N PHE A 190 -26.90 -6.74 -1.04
CA PHE A 190 -26.06 -7.89 -1.38
C PHE A 190 -24.59 -7.50 -1.64
N TRP A 191 -24.37 -6.49 -2.50
CA TRP A 191 -23.03 -6.10 -2.89
C TRP A 191 -22.30 -5.32 -1.79
N LEU A 192 -22.97 -4.50 -0.99
CA LEU A 192 -22.37 -3.87 0.19
C LEU A 192 -21.95 -4.89 1.24
N LYS A 193 -22.81 -5.88 1.54
CA LYS A 193 -22.44 -6.98 2.45
C LYS A 193 -21.25 -7.79 1.93
N ARG A 194 -21.11 -7.92 0.61
CA ARG A 194 -19.94 -8.58 0.03
C ARG A 194 -18.69 -7.70 0.17
N ALA A 195 -18.79 -6.40 -0.03
CA ALA A 195 -17.68 -5.46 0.16
C ALA A 195 -17.24 -5.38 1.64
N SER A 196 -18.17 -5.40 2.59
CA SER A 196 -17.87 -5.31 4.02
C SER A 196 -17.11 -6.51 4.60
N LYS A 197 -17.00 -7.64 3.87
CA LYS A 197 -16.20 -8.80 4.27
C LYS A 197 -14.70 -8.52 4.38
N ASN A 198 -14.21 -7.43 3.80
CA ASN A 198 -12.83 -6.97 3.94
C ASN A 198 -12.78 -5.62 4.69
N PRO A 199 -13.02 -5.62 6.01
CA PRO A 199 -13.24 -4.41 6.82
C PRO A 199 -12.00 -3.52 6.97
N ASN A 200 -10.82 -4.00 6.58
CA ASN A 200 -9.55 -3.27 6.65
C ASN A 200 -9.12 -2.68 5.30
N SER A 201 -10.05 -2.59 4.34
CA SER A 201 -9.83 -1.96 3.04
C SER A 201 -10.65 -0.67 2.91
N PHE A 202 -10.22 0.21 2.01
CA PHE A 202 -10.89 1.49 1.74
C PHE A 202 -12.39 1.32 1.45
N TYR A 203 -12.73 0.51 0.46
CA TYR A 203 -14.12 0.25 0.10
C TYR A 203 -14.87 -0.63 1.10
N GLY A 204 -14.17 -1.44 1.87
CA GLY A 204 -14.76 -2.21 2.96
C GLY A 204 -15.24 -1.33 4.11
N LEU A 205 -14.44 -0.34 4.48
CA LEU A 205 -14.82 0.66 5.49
C LEU A 205 -16.04 1.49 5.04
N LEU A 206 -16.04 1.95 3.79
CA LEU A 206 -17.18 2.66 3.21
C LEU A 206 -18.44 1.79 3.20
N ALA A 207 -18.32 0.51 2.86
CA ALA A 207 -19.45 -0.42 2.86
C ALA A 207 -20.01 -0.66 4.27
N LEU A 208 -19.14 -0.80 5.28
CA LEU A 208 -19.57 -0.91 6.67
C LEU A 208 -20.33 0.33 7.13
N GLU A 209 -19.80 1.51 6.84
CA GLU A 209 -20.42 2.78 7.19
C GLU A 209 -21.81 2.92 6.56
N ILE A 210 -21.95 2.65 5.25
CA ILE A 210 -23.24 2.69 4.54
C ILE A 210 -24.25 1.69 5.11
N LEU A 211 -23.79 0.51 5.55
CA LEU A 211 -24.63 -0.51 6.17
C LEU A 211 -24.99 -0.21 7.62
N GLY A 212 -24.40 0.81 8.24
CA GLY A 212 -24.54 1.07 9.69
C GLY A 212 -23.95 -0.04 10.56
N ILE A 213 -22.98 -0.79 10.04
CA ILE A 213 -22.32 -1.88 10.76
C ILE A 213 -21.05 -1.34 11.40
N GLU A 214 -21.02 -1.37 12.74
CA GLU A 214 -19.84 -0.96 13.49
C GLU A 214 -18.64 -1.87 13.18
N LYS A 215 -17.50 -1.26 12.83
CA LYS A 215 -16.26 -1.98 12.67
C LYS A 215 -15.70 -2.34 14.03
N LYS A 216 -15.53 -3.61 14.31
CA LYS A 216 -14.89 -4.09 15.54
C LYS A 216 -13.44 -4.49 15.25
N ILE A 217 -12.49 -3.57 15.45
CA ILE A 217 -11.11 -3.95 15.74
C ILE A 217 -11.02 -4.03 17.27
N GLU A 218 -10.73 -5.23 17.77
CA GLU A 218 -10.43 -5.39 19.19
C GLU A 218 -9.06 -4.76 19.46
N TRP A 219 -9.05 -3.50 19.88
CA TRP A 219 -7.86 -2.82 20.33
C TRP A 219 -7.49 -3.36 21.70
N ILE A 220 -6.42 -4.13 21.80
CA ILE A 220 -5.91 -4.63 23.08
C ILE A 220 -5.26 -3.45 23.81
N GLU A 221 -5.82 -3.08 24.96
CA GLU A 221 -5.15 -2.15 25.87
C GLU A 221 -3.86 -2.80 26.36
N ARG A 222 -2.80 -2.00 26.43
CA ARG A 222 -1.46 -2.44 26.83
C ARG A 222 -1.44 -2.81 28.30
N ASN A 223 -1.94 -3.97 28.67
CA ASN A 223 -1.83 -4.49 30.02
C ASN A 223 -0.56 -5.32 30.12
N ASN A 224 0.39 -4.81 30.90
CA ASN A 224 1.53 -5.49 31.52
C ASN A 224 1.80 -6.93 31.03
N LEU A 225 2.46 -7.03 29.89
CA LEU A 225 3.07 -8.32 29.50
C LEU A 225 4.15 -8.62 30.55
N SER A 226 3.86 -9.56 31.43
CA SER A 226 4.90 -10.15 32.24
C SER A 226 5.85 -10.89 31.31
N VAL A 227 7.03 -10.32 31.10
CA VAL A 227 8.08 -10.84 30.24
C VAL A 227 8.70 -12.12 30.83
N ASP A 228 8.32 -12.48 32.05
CA ASP A 228 8.98 -13.48 32.87
C ASP A 228 8.90 -14.93 32.34
N ASN A 229 7.94 -15.27 31.50
CA ASN A 229 7.81 -16.62 30.91
C ASN A 229 8.08 -16.68 29.38
N SER A 230 8.67 -15.66 28.83
CA SER A 230 8.94 -15.52 27.40
C SER A 230 9.96 -16.54 26.88
N GLN A 231 9.61 -17.25 25.82
CA GLN A 231 10.57 -18.11 25.08
C GLN A 231 11.69 -17.26 24.47
N LEU A 232 11.39 -16.02 24.11
CA LEU A 232 12.36 -15.05 23.62
C LEU A 232 13.47 -14.78 24.66
N LEU A 233 13.13 -14.63 25.94
CA LEU A 233 14.10 -14.33 27.01
C LEU A 233 14.97 -15.53 27.39
N LYS A 234 14.56 -16.76 27.08
CA LYS A 234 15.39 -17.96 27.26
C LYS A 234 16.55 -18.01 26.27
N LEU A 235 16.49 -17.26 25.17
CA LEU A 235 17.57 -17.16 24.20
C LEU A 235 18.72 -16.26 24.72
N PRO A 236 19.98 -16.51 24.34
CA PRO A 236 21.09 -15.58 24.63
C PRO A 236 20.83 -14.14 24.12
N SER A 237 20.16 -14.03 22.98
CA SER A 237 19.69 -12.76 22.42
C SER A 237 18.60 -12.12 23.28
N GLY A 238 17.70 -12.92 23.86
CA GLY A 238 16.66 -12.45 24.76
C GLY A 238 17.23 -11.83 26.05
N LYS A 239 18.26 -12.43 26.63
CA LYS A 239 18.98 -11.84 27.78
C LYS A 239 19.61 -10.49 27.43
N ARG A 240 20.16 -10.33 26.21
CA ARG A 240 20.66 -9.03 25.74
C ARG A 240 19.52 -8.02 25.54
N LEU A 241 18.38 -8.46 24.99
CA LEU A 241 17.17 -7.61 24.90
C LEU A 241 16.76 -7.11 26.27
N GLN A 242 16.67 -7.98 27.28
CA GLN A 242 16.31 -7.59 28.63
C GLN A 242 17.30 -6.55 29.23
N SER A 243 18.60 -6.76 29.02
CA SER A 243 19.61 -5.78 29.46
C SER A 243 19.48 -4.44 28.74
N LEU A 244 19.20 -4.44 27.43
CA LEU A 244 18.99 -3.22 26.63
C LEU A 244 17.71 -2.48 27.07
N ILE A 245 16.67 -3.21 27.44
CA ILE A 245 15.43 -2.67 28.02
C ILE A 245 15.74 -1.96 29.34
N GLN A 246 16.46 -2.61 30.25
CA GLN A 246 16.81 -2.07 31.56
C GLN A 246 17.61 -0.77 31.49
N VAL A 247 18.49 -0.63 30.48
CA VAL A 247 19.32 0.58 30.30
C VAL A 247 18.71 1.60 29.31
N GLY A 248 17.49 1.36 28.80
CA GLY A 248 16.79 2.31 27.94
C GLY A 248 17.37 2.54 26.55
N LEU A 249 18.20 1.62 26.02
CA LEU A 249 18.86 1.75 24.71
C LEU A 249 17.98 1.28 23.56
N ALA A 250 16.94 2.05 23.23
CA ALA A 250 15.94 1.70 22.21
C ALA A 250 16.54 1.39 20.81
N ASN A 251 17.54 2.15 20.35
CA ASN A 251 18.17 1.91 19.04
C ASN A 251 18.91 0.57 18.97
N GLU A 252 19.55 0.15 20.06
CA GLU A 252 20.25 -1.14 20.13
C GLU A 252 19.26 -2.29 20.33
N LEU A 253 18.18 -2.06 21.08
CA LEU A 253 17.05 -2.95 21.24
C LEU A 253 16.43 -3.31 19.87
N GLU A 254 16.19 -2.31 19.02
CA GLU A 254 15.67 -2.51 17.66
C GLU A 254 16.57 -3.42 16.82
N LYS A 255 17.89 -3.21 16.87
CA LYS A 255 18.86 -4.05 16.15
C LYS A 255 18.85 -5.49 16.64
N GLU A 256 18.77 -5.70 17.96
CA GLU A 256 18.76 -7.02 18.55
C GLU A 256 17.46 -7.77 18.23
N ILE A 257 16.29 -7.13 18.30
CA ILE A 257 15.01 -7.72 17.90
C ILE A 257 15.04 -8.16 16.44
N VAL A 258 15.56 -7.33 15.53
CA VAL A 258 15.72 -7.70 14.12
C VAL A 258 16.63 -8.90 13.95
N HIS A 259 17.68 -9.02 14.77
CA HIS A 259 18.58 -10.18 14.75
C HIS A 259 17.88 -11.46 15.22
N VAL A 260 17.11 -11.41 16.30
CA VAL A 260 16.31 -12.53 16.81
C VAL A 260 15.30 -13.00 15.76
N ASN A 261 14.63 -12.10 15.07
CA ASN A 261 13.64 -12.43 14.04
C ASN A 261 14.25 -13.01 12.75
N SER A 262 15.57 -13.11 12.64
CA SER A 262 16.19 -13.94 11.61
C SER A 262 16.04 -15.44 11.87
N ILE A 263 15.62 -15.80 13.10
CA ILE A 263 15.31 -17.16 13.55
C ILE A 263 13.80 -17.32 13.45
N LEU A 264 13.34 -18.07 12.46
CA LEU A 264 11.90 -18.24 12.14
C LEU A 264 11.23 -19.22 13.12
N ASN A 265 10.81 -18.70 14.27
CA ASN A 265 9.83 -19.35 15.15
C ASN A 265 8.64 -18.39 15.31
N SER A 266 7.41 -18.87 15.06
CA SER A 266 6.20 -18.05 15.12
C SER A 266 5.96 -17.44 16.51
N ASP A 267 6.27 -18.17 17.57
CA ASP A 267 6.03 -17.74 18.95
C ASP A 267 7.05 -16.69 19.37
N ILE A 268 8.31 -16.88 19.06
CA ILE A 268 9.38 -15.88 19.27
C ILE A 268 9.06 -14.60 18.48
N ALA A 269 8.52 -14.73 17.26
CA ALA A 269 8.16 -13.59 16.46
C ALA A 269 6.97 -12.82 17.05
N LYS A 270 5.93 -13.52 17.55
CA LYS A 270 4.82 -12.89 18.29
C LYS A 270 5.29 -12.17 19.55
N GLU A 271 6.12 -12.81 20.36
CA GLU A 271 6.71 -12.20 21.55
C GLU A 271 7.57 -10.97 21.19
N SER A 272 8.32 -11.03 20.09
CA SER A 272 9.10 -9.89 19.59
C SER A 272 8.22 -8.73 19.13
N ILE A 273 7.02 -8.99 18.58
CA ILE A 273 6.02 -7.96 18.25
C ILE A 273 5.58 -7.26 19.53
N LEU A 274 5.24 -8.03 20.57
CA LEU A 274 4.81 -7.50 21.86
C LEU A 274 5.88 -6.63 22.50
N VAL A 275 7.15 -7.05 22.44
CA VAL A 275 8.28 -6.22 22.91
C VAL A 275 8.38 -4.94 22.07
N ALA A 276 8.32 -5.04 20.74
CA ALA A 276 8.37 -3.86 19.87
C ALA A 276 7.21 -2.89 20.13
N GLU A 277 6.02 -3.39 20.40
CA GLU A 277 4.84 -2.60 20.75
C GLU A 277 5.02 -1.87 22.09
N ASN A 278 5.47 -2.56 23.14
CA ASN A 278 5.69 -1.96 24.46
C ASN A 278 6.71 -0.83 24.44
N PHE A 279 7.71 -0.91 23.56
CA PHE A 279 8.73 0.13 23.38
C PHE A 279 8.43 1.09 22.23
N ASN A 280 7.22 1.06 21.65
CA ASN A 280 6.81 1.91 20.54
C ASN A 280 7.77 1.84 19.31
N LEU A 281 8.38 0.69 19.08
CA LEU A 281 9.27 0.45 17.93
C LEU A 281 8.45 0.13 16.68
N ALA A 282 7.68 1.10 16.20
CA ALA A 282 6.70 0.95 15.14
C ALA A 282 7.27 0.32 13.85
N PHE A 283 8.47 0.73 13.43
CA PHE A 283 9.14 0.15 12.26
C PHE A 283 9.45 -1.35 12.46
N THR A 284 9.98 -1.70 13.61
CA THR A 284 10.33 -3.09 13.93
C THR A 284 9.09 -3.95 14.03
N GLN A 285 8.03 -3.47 14.69
CA GLN A 285 6.74 -4.16 14.74
C GLN A 285 6.23 -4.49 13.34
N LEU A 286 6.09 -3.49 12.47
CA LEU A 286 5.58 -3.71 11.11
C LEU A 286 6.49 -4.62 10.27
N LYS A 287 7.79 -4.53 10.45
CA LYS A 287 8.74 -5.41 9.76
C LYS A 287 8.52 -6.89 10.12
N ILE A 288 8.25 -7.18 11.39
CA ILE A 288 7.96 -8.54 11.86
C ILE A 288 6.59 -8.99 11.35
N VAL A 289 5.56 -8.15 11.54
CA VAL A 289 4.20 -8.41 11.10
C VAL A 289 4.15 -8.73 9.60
N ASN A 290 4.72 -7.88 8.76
CA ASN A 290 4.76 -8.09 7.31
C ASN A 290 5.52 -9.38 6.93
N LYS A 291 6.55 -9.73 7.69
CA LYS A 291 7.29 -10.97 7.46
C LYS A 291 6.43 -12.20 7.79
N LEU A 292 5.71 -12.18 8.91
CA LEU A 292 4.83 -13.28 9.30
C LEU A 292 3.66 -13.44 8.33
N GLU A 293 3.09 -12.33 7.84
CA GLU A 293 2.05 -12.35 6.81
C GLU A 293 2.55 -12.99 5.50
N GLN A 294 3.78 -12.71 5.06
CA GLN A 294 4.39 -13.37 3.91
C GLN A 294 4.50 -14.89 4.06
N PHE A 295 4.58 -15.39 5.30
CA PHE A 295 4.53 -16.81 5.62
C PHE A 295 3.09 -17.37 5.75
N GLY A 296 2.08 -16.55 5.46
CA GLY A 296 0.67 -16.97 5.48
C GLY A 296 0.03 -16.99 6.87
N LEU A 297 0.67 -16.38 7.87
CA LEU A 297 0.08 -16.22 9.19
C LEU A 297 -0.93 -15.08 9.17
N ASN A 298 -2.16 -15.36 9.61
CA ASN A 298 -3.19 -14.36 9.79
C ASN A 298 -3.03 -13.75 11.18
N LEU A 299 -2.68 -12.48 11.24
CA LEU A 299 -2.45 -11.77 12.49
C LEU A 299 -3.62 -10.83 12.82
N PRO A 300 -3.88 -10.56 14.11
CA PRO A 300 -4.88 -9.58 14.52
C PRO A 300 -4.63 -8.20 13.91
N ALA A 301 -5.72 -7.53 13.50
CA ALA A 301 -5.64 -6.26 12.75
C ALA A 301 -4.89 -5.16 13.51
N TYR A 302 -5.01 -5.10 14.84
CA TYR A 302 -4.36 -4.07 15.65
C TYR A 302 -2.82 -4.07 15.54
N LEU A 303 -2.19 -5.22 15.27
CA LEU A 303 -0.74 -5.32 15.13
C LEU A 303 -0.17 -4.59 13.92
N TYR A 304 -1.01 -4.33 12.91
CA TYR A 304 -0.63 -3.57 11.71
C TYR A 304 -0.64 -2.06 11.92
N TYR A 305 -1.12 -1.55 13.07
CA TYR A 305 -1.29 -0.13 13.34
C TYR A 305 -0.55 0.31 14.61
N PRO A 306 0.80 0.25 14.62
CA PRO A 306 1.59 0.68 15.76
C PRO A 306 1.46 2.18 16.00
N THR A 307 1.67 2.60 17.26
CA THR A 307 1.78 4.01 17.62
C THR A 307 3.26 4.37 17.72
N PRO A 308 3.78 5.33 16.93
CA PRO A 308 5.17 5.75 17.03
C PRO A 308 5.41 6.66 18.22
N ILE A 309 6.68 6.76 18.66
CA ILE A 309 7.10 7.64 19.76
C ILE A 309 7.36 9.09 19.31
N TRP A 310 7.54 9.31 18.00
CA TRP A 310 7.99 10.60 17.49
C TRP A 310 6.87 11.62 17.44
N THR A 311 7.23 12.86 17.78
CA THR A 311 6.41 14.05 17.62
C THR A 311 7.11 15.05 16.71
N PRO A 312 6.39 15.88 15.95
CA PRO A 312 7.02 16.98 15.21
C PRO A 312 7.77 17.92 16.16
N ARG A 313 8.87 18.48 15.73
CA ARG A 313 9.51 19.55 16.49
C ARG A 313 8.56 20.76 16.58
N GLY A 314 8.16 21.13 17.78
CA GLY A 314 7.13 22.15 18.00
C GLY A 314 5.72 21.58 18.24
N GLY A 315 5.54 20.26 18.20
CA GLY A 315 4.27 19.60 18.47
C GLY A 315 3.42 19.34 17.24
N PHE A 316 2.24 18.73 17.46
CA PHE A 316 1.26 18.47 16.43
C PHE A 316 0.38 19.70 16.21
N THR A 317 0.30 20.19 14.99
CA THR A 317 -0.63 21.24 14.51
C THR A 317 -1.76 20.63 13.69
N LEU A 318 -1.53 19.42 13.14
CA LEU A 318 -2.54 18.58 12.50
C LEU A 318 -2.90 17.39 13.40
N GLU A 319 -3.98 16.70 13.05
CA GLU A 319 -4.33 15.44 13.70
C GLU A 319 -3.17 14.43 13.58
N LYS A 320 -2.71 13.92 14.73
CA LYS A 320 -1.62 12.93 14.76
C LYS A 320 -1.95 11.68 13.95
N GLU A 321 -3.23 11.30 13.87
CA GLU A 321 -3.73 10.16 13.11
C GLU A 321 -3.46 10.32 11.61
N LEU A 322 -3.59 11.54 11.07
CA LEU A 322 -3.25 11.84 9.69
C LEU A 322 -1.74 11.68 9.46
N LEU A 323 -0.91 12.25 10.34
CA LEU A 323 0.55 12.09 10.24
C LEU A 323 0.98 10.62 10.39
N TYR A 324 0.33 9.85 11.27
CA TYR A 324 0.59 8.41 11.40
C TYR A 324 0.25 7.64 10.13
N ALA A 325 -0.85 8.00 9.45
CA ALA A 325 -1.23 7.39 8.17
C ALA A 325 -0.16 7.64 7.09
N PHE A 326 0.35 8.88 7.00
CA PHE A 326 1.43 9.22 6.07
C PHE A 326 2.74 8.51 6.41
N MET A 327 3.22 8.56 7.67
CA MET A 327 4.43 7.84 8.07
C MET A 327 4.35 6.33 7.80
N HIS A 328 3.19 5.76 8.09
CA HIS A 328 2.94 4.35 7.85
C HIS A 328 3.00 4.02 6.35
N GLN A 329 2.42 4.86 5.49
CA GLN A 329 2.39 4.63 4.04
C GLN A 329 3.75 4.89 3.39
N GLU A 330 4.45 5.94 3.80
CA GLU A 330 5.67 6.42 3.17
C GLU A 330 6.91 5.61 3.53
N SER A 331 7.05 5.27 4.80
CA SER A 331 8.30 4.68 5.30
C SER A 331 8.10 3.43 6.15
N LEU A 332 6.87 3.02 6.45
CA LEU A 332 6.57 2.05 7.51
C LEU A 332 7.23 2.46 8.84
N PHE A 333 7.24 3.75 9.14
CA PHE A 333 7.91 4.35 10.30
C PHE A 333 9.44 4.22 10.32
N ASN A 334 10.09 4.03 9.17
CA ASN A 334 11.55 3.99 9.08
C ASN A 334 12.13 5.41 8.96
N ALA A 335 12.63 5.97 10.06
CA ALA A 335 13.26 7.29 10.06
C ALA A 335 14.50 7.41 9.13
N LYS A 336 15.11 6.28 8.75
CA LYS A 336 16.28 6.23 7.86
C LYS A 336 15.94 5.89 6.42
N ALA A 337 14.64 5.82 6.08
CA ALA A 337 14.21 5.51 4.72
C ALA A 337 14.75 6.53 3.71
N LYS A 338 15.13 6.03 2.53
CA LYS A 338 15.53 6.86 1.39
C LYS A 338 15.02 6.21 0.11
N SER A 339 14.23 6.95 -0.66
CA SER A 339 13.72 6.49 -1.94
C SER A 339 14.75 6.59 -3.06
N ARG A 340 14.45 5.96 -4.22
CA ARG A 340 15.29 6.10 -5.42
C ARG A 340 15.32 7.53 -5.96
N GLN A 341 14.24 8.29 -5.76
CA GLN A 341 14.11 9.70 -6.14
C GLN A 341 14.76 10.66 -5.12
N GLY A 342 15.29 10.12 -4.01
CA GLY A 342 15.99 10.90 -3.01
C GLY A 342 15.11 11.45 -1.88
N ALA A 343 13.85 11.03 -1.77
CA ALA A 343 13.00 11.35 -0.63
C ALA A 343 13.55 10.70 0.66
N ILE A 344 13.43 11.38 1.79
CA ILE A 344 14.13 11.04 3.04
C ILE A 344 13.16 10.98 4.22
N GLY A 345 13.38 10.03 5.11
CA GLY A 345 12.83 9.97 6.46
C GLY A 345 11.41 9.44 6.55
N LEU A 346 10.78 9.69 7.71
CA LEU A 346 9.46 9.17 8.06
C LEU A 346 8.37 9.55 7.05
N MET A 347 8.38 10.79 6.61
CA MET A 347 7.40 11.39 5.70
C MET A 347 7.86 11.38 4.23
N GLN A 348 9.01 10.76 3.91
CA GLN A 348 9.58 10.69 2.56
C GLN A 348 9.57 12.05 1.82
N VAL A 349 10.06 13.10 2.50
CA VAL A 349 10.12 14.44 1.91
C VAL A 349 11.35 14.59 1.02
N LEU A 350 11.15 15.13 -0.18
CA LEU A 350 12.26 15.49 -1.06
C LEU A 350 13.03 16.70 -0.50
N PRO A 351 14.37 16.73 -0.58
CA PRO A 351 15.15 17.87 -0.11
C PRO A 351 14.74 19.22 -0.73
N SER A 352 14.32 19.20 -2.00
CA SER A 352 13.79 20.40 -2.67
C SER A 352 12.49 20.90 -2.05
N THR A 353 11.56 19.97 -1.76
CA THR A 353 10.30 20.28 -1.08
C THR A 353 10.55 20.79 0.33
N ALA A 354 11.44 20.13 1.08
CA ALA A 354 11.82 20.56 2.41
C ALA A 354 12.40 21.99 2.43
N LYS A 355 13.27 22.29 1.48
CA LYS A 355 13.85 23.65 1.34
C LYS A 355 12.79 24.71 1.02
N PHE A 356 11.80 24.35 0.21
CA PHE A 356 10.71 25.25 -0.18
C PHE A 356 9.77 25.55 0.98
N ILE A 357 9.34 24.50 1.71
CA ILE A 357 8.25 24.60 2.69
C ILE A 357 8.71 24.95 4.11
N SER A 358 9.89 24.47 4.52
CA SER A 358 10.28 24.52 5.92
C SER A 358 10.42 25.92 6.48
N SER A 359 9.90 26.13 7.68
CA SER A 359 10.17 27.31 8.52
C SER A 359 11.60 27.30 9.09
N SER A 360 12.25 26.14 9.20
CA SER A 360 13.57 25.95 9.79
C SER A 360 14.71 26.51 8.92
N LYS A 361 15.53 27.42 9.49
CA LYS A 361 16.71 27.95 8.82
C LYS A 361 17.71 26.86 8.41
N ASP A 362 17.87 25.83 9.23
CA ASP A 362 18.83 24.74 8.99
C ASP A 362 18.43 23.88 7.79
N VAL A 363 17.14 23.63 7.63
CA VAL A 363 16.59 22.93 6.46
C VAL A 363 16.76 23.78 5.20
N LYS A 364 16.48 25.09 5.28
CA LYS A 364 16.64 26.05 4.18
C LYS A 364 18.07 26.16 3.67
N ARG A 365 19.06 25.99 4.55
CA ARG A 365 20.49 25.94 4.17
C ARG A 365 20.90 24.73 3.34
N GLY A 366 19.98 23.77 3.14
CA GLY A 366 20.17 22.66 2.20
C GLY A 366 20.89 21.44 2.75
N ASN A 367 21.10 21.33 4.07
CA ASN A 367 21.64 20.12 4.67
C ASN A 367 20.58 19.00 4.70
N SER A 368 20.52 18.19 3.64
CA SER A 368 19.56 17.09 3.54
C SER A 368 19.71 16.02 4.63
N ASN A 369 20.87 15.93 5.30
CA ASN A 369 21.07 14.95 6.38
C ASN A 369 20.20 15.27 7.60
N ILE A 370 19.79 16.51 7.79
CA ILE A 370 18.91 16.91 8.89
C ILE A 370 17.53 16.26 8.78
N LEU A 371 17.08 15.92 7.57
CA LEU A 371 15.83 15.20 7.32
C LEU A 371 15.86 13.75 7.81
N LYS A 372 17.00 13.24 8.25
CA LYS A 372 17.10 11.92 8.93
C LYS A 372 16.74 12.01 10.41
N ASN A 373 16.67 13.23 10.98
CA ASN A 373 16.13 13.43 12.31
C ASN A 373 14.60 13.27 12.24
N PRO A 374 14.00 12.34 12.99
CA PRO A 374 12.58 12.05 12.90
C PRO A 374 11.67 13.23 13.25
N GLU A 375 12.01 14.01 14.28
CA GLU A 375 11.20 15.14 14.74
C GLU A 375 11.20 16.28 13.71
N ILE A 376 12.36 16.58 13.11
CA ILE A 376 12.50 17.58 12.04
C ILE A 376 11.80 17.10 10.77
N ASN A 377 11.93 15.81 10.44
CA ASN A 377 11.27 15.24 9.27
C ASN A 377 9.74 15.31 9.40
N LEU A 378 9.21 15.01 10.59
CA LEU A 378 7.79 15.13 10.90
C LEU A 378 7.31 16.59 10.84
N GLN A 379 8.09 17.53 11.40
CA GLN A 379 7.78 18.96 11.31
C GLN A 379 7.64 19.38 9.85
N VAL A 380 8.65 19.09 9.01
CA VAL A 380 8.63 19.46 7.59
C VAL A 380 7.50 18.74 6.83
N GLY A 381 7.22 17.48 7.16
CA GLY A 381 6.12 16.74 6.57
C GLY A 381 4.75 17.31 6.95
N GLN A 382 4.58 17.76 8.19
CA GLN A 382 3.39 18.45 8.67
C GLN A 382 3.20 19.80 7.97
N GLU A 383 4.24 20.64 7.93
CA GLU A 383 4.24 21.91 7.19
C GLU A 383 3.88 21.72 5.70
N TYR A 384 4.32 20.60 5.10
CA TYR A 384 3.97 20.29 3.71
C TYR A 384 2.51 19.88 3.54
N ILE A 385 1.96 19.11 4.46
CA ILE A 385 0.54 18.74 4.44
C ILE A 385 -0.34 19.98 4.63
N GLU A 386 -0.01 20.87 5.58
CA GLU A 386 -0.70 22.16 5.79
C GLU A 386 -0.68 23.02 4.52
N TYR A 387 0.49 23.19 3.93
CA TYR A 387 0.63 23.91 2.66
C TYR A 387 -0.27 23.32 1.56
N LEU A 388 -0.31 21.98 1.45
CA LEU A 388 -1.15 21.34 0.43
C LEU A 388 -2.65 21.52 0.72
N LEU A 389 -3.08 21.43 1.97
CA LEU A 389 -4.47 21.65 2.38
C LEU A 389 -4.95 23.05 2.03
N ASP A 390 -4.11 24.08 2.20
CA ASP A 390 -4.41 25.48 1.89
C ASP A 390 -4.48 25.77 0.39
N LEU A 391 -3.90 24.91 -0.46
CA LEU A 391 -3.97 25.11 -1.91
C LEU A 391 -5.42 25.04 -2.41
N LYS A 392 -5.86 26.03 -3.18
CA LYS A 392 -7.19 26.07 -3.82
C LYS A 392 -7.53 24.80 -4.60
N VAL A 393 -6.55 24.14 -5.21
CA VAL A 393 -6.75 22.89 -5.95
C VAL A 393 -7.09 21.71 -5.04
N VAL A 394 -6.65 21.75 -3.79
CA VAL A 394 -6.88 20.74 -2.75
C VAL A 394 -8.13 21.07 -1.93
N SER A 395 -8.31 22.34 -1.50
CA SER A 395 -9.49 22.83 -0.79
C SER A 395 -9.90 21.95 0.39
N ASN A 396 -8.96 21.62 1.26
CA ASN A 396 -9.14 20.72 2.43
C ASN A 396 -9.68 19.31 2.13
N ASN A 397 -9.76 18.91 0.87
CA ASN A 397 -10.23 17.57 0.47
C ASN A 397 -9.11 16.53 0.63
N LEU A 398 -9.34 15.51 1.43
CA LEU A 398 -8.35 14.47 1.75
C LEU A 398 -7.96 13.58 0.56
N ILE A 399 -8.86 13.34 -0.39
CA ILE A 399 -8.53 12.64 -1.65
C ILE A 399 -7.55 13.49 -2.46
N PHE A 400 -7.82 14.80 -2.57
CA PHE A 400 -6.96 15.72 -3.31
C PHE A 400 -5.66 15.97 -2.58
N LEU A 401 -5.65 16.03 -1.24
CA LEU A 401 -4.43 16.08 -0.44
C LEU A 401 -3.52 14.89 -0.75
N ALA A 402 -4.04 13.67 -0.63
CA ALA A 402 -3.24 12.47 -0.87
C ALA A 402 -2.77 12.39 -2.34
N ALA A 403 -3.60 12.81 -3.30
CA ALA A 403 -3.21 12.90 -4.71
C ALA A 403 -2.09 13.92 -4.94
N ALA A 404 -2.19 15.11 -4.31
CA ALA A 404 -1.17 16.17 -4.41
C ALA A 404 0.14 15.78 -3.72
N TYR A 405 0.06 15.12 -2.58
CA TYR A 405 1.24 14.66 -1.84
C TYR A 405 2.08 13.67 -2.65
N ASN A 406 1.42 12.65 -3.23
CA ASN A 406 2.10 11.60 -4.00
C ASN A 406 2.43 12.04 -5.44
N GLY A 407 1.50 12.71 -6.11
CA GLY A 407 1.63 13.05 -7.53
C GLY A 407 2.11 14.48 -7.79
N GLY A 408 2.11 15.33 -6.78
CA GLY A 408 2.34 16.78 -6.88
C GLY A 408 1.08 17.58 -7.22
N PRO A 409 0.95 18.83 -6.72
CA PRO A 409 -0.23 19.66 -6.93
C PRO A 409 -0.46 20.04 -8.41
N GLY A 410 0.61 20.16 -9.20
CA GLY A 410 0.49 20.41 -10.64
C GLY A 410 -0.18 19.25 -11.40
N ASN A 411 0.14 17.99 -11.05
CA ASN A 411 -0.53 16.84 -11.64
C ASN A 411 -1.99 16.73 -11.15
N LEU A 412 -2.27 17.04 -9.89
CA LEU A 412 -3.65 17.09 -9.40
C LEU A 412 -4.49 18.10 -10.21
N GLN A 413 -3.96 19.31 -10.42
CA GLN A 413 -4.64 20.33 -11.23
C GLN A 413 -4.92 19.84 -12.66
N LYS A 414 -3.92 19.21 -13.28
CA LYS A 414 -4.05 18.59 -14.60
C LYS A 414 -5.15 17.52 -14.62
N TRP A 415 -5.15 16.60 -13.67
CA TRP A 415 -6.13 15.52 -13.59
C TRP A 415 -7.56 16.05 -13.37
N LYS A 416 -7.73 17.07 -12.52
CA LYS A 416 -9.05 17.73 -12.32
C LYS A 416 -9.56 18.38 -13.60
N ASN A 417 -8.69 19.01 -14.38
CA ASN A 417 -9.07 19.68 -15.62
C ASN A 417 -9.35 18.71 -16.78
N GLU A 418 -8.58 17.60 -16.86
CA GLU A 418 -8.67 16.68 -17.99
C GLU A 418 -9.69 15.55 -17.80
N THR A 419 -10.17 15.33 -16.57
CA THR A 419 -11.04 14.21 -16.23
C THR A 419 -12.48 14.67 -16.06
N ASN A 420 -13.41 14.11 -16.85
CA ASN A 420 -14.83 14.22 -16.53
C ASN A 420 -15.16 13.21 -15.40
N TYR A 421 -15.17 13.67 -14.16
CA TYR A 421 -15.43 12.83 -12.98
C TYR A 421 -16.81 13.05 -12.34
N LEU A 422 -17.72 13.75 -13.02
CA LEU A 422 -19.13 13.93 -12.63
C LEU A 422 -19.32 14.51 -11.21
N ASN A 423 -18.37 15.31 -10.73
CA ASN A 423 -18.32 15.83 -9.35
C ASN A 423 -18.35 14.73 -8.27
N ASP A 424 -17.93 13.52 -8.61
CA ASP A 424 -17.88 12.35 -7.75
C ASP A 424 -16.44 12.12 -7.28
N PRO A 425 -16.12 12.31 -5.98
CA PRO A 425 -14.75 12.20 -5.48
C PRO A 425 -14.18 10.78 -5.65
N LEU A 426 -15.00 9.74 -5.49
CA LEU A 426 -14.56 8.36 -5.70
C LEU A 426 -14.29 8.08 -7.18
N PHE A 427 -15.13 8.62 -8.06
CA PHE A 427 -14.92 8.46 -9.49
C PHE A 427 -13.72 9.29 -9.99
N PHE A 428 -13.46 10.46 -9.40
CA PHE A 428 -12.21 11.18 -9.62
C PHE A 428 -11.00 10.31 -9.29
N MET A 429 -10.98 9.73 -8.08
CA MET A 429 -9.89 8.88 -7.63
C MET A 429 -9.60 7.74 -8.62
N GLU A 430 -10.64 7.02 -9.07
CA GLU A 430 -10.49 5.90 -10.01
C GLU A 430 -10.11 6.35 -11.42
N SER A 431 -10.36 7.60 -11.77
CA SER A 431 -10.03 8.20 -13.08
C SER A 431 -8.60 8.76 -13.14
N ILE A 432 -7.88 8.83 -12.03
CA ILE A 432 -6.47 9.27 -12.01
C ILE A 432 -5.61 8.31 -12.85
N PRO A 433 -4.79 8.80 -13.80
CA PRO A 433 -3.96 7.93 -14.66
C PRO A 433 -2.93 7.12 -13.88
N SER A 434 -2.35 7.69 -12.81
CA SER A 434 -1.35 7.05 -11.97
C SER A 434 -1.98 5.99 -11.06
N ARG A 435 -1.66 4.70 -11.33
CA ARG A 435 -2.07 3.60 -10.45
C ARG A 435 -1.47 3.75 -9.05
N GLU A 436 -0.24 4.22 -8.95
CA GLU A 436 0.45 4.44 -7.69
C GLU A 436 -0.30 5.45 -6.84
N THR A 437 -0.71 6.58 -7.44
CA THR A 437 -1.44 7.65 -6.74
C THR A 437 -2.83 7.19 -6.29
N ARG A 438 -3.58 6.44 -7.14
CA ARG A 438 -4.87 5.88 -6.71
C ARG A 438 -4.70 5.00 -5.48
N TRP A 439 -3.74 4.09 -5.52
CA TRP A 439 -3.46 3.18 -4.42
C TRP A 439 -2.97 3.91 -3.16
N PHE A 440 -2.19 4.97 -3.36
CA PHE A 440 -1.74 5.83 -2.27
C PHE A 440 -2.92 6.49 -1.54
N ILE A 441 -3.89 7.05 -2.28
CA ILE A 441 -5.10 7.66 -1.72
C ILE A 441 -5.88 6.65 -0.88
N GLU A 442 -6.19 5.47 -1.45
CA GLU A 442 -6.88 4.41 -0.72
C GLU A 442 -6.16 4.05 0.58
N LYS A 443 -4.83 3.88 0.53
CA LYS A 443 -4.03 3.48 1.69
C LYS A 443 -3.94 4.57 2.76
N ILE A 444 -3.80 5.83 2.38
CA ILE A 444 -3.77 6.95 3.33
C ILE A 444 -5.10 7.06 4.07
N LEU A 445 -6.21 7.13 3.36
CA LEU A 445 -7.52 7.29 3.98
C LEU A 445 -7.89 6.08 4.84
N THR A 446 -7.64 4.85 4.35
CA THR A 446 -7.85 3.64 5.16
C THR A 446 -7.09 3.72 6.48
N LYS A 447 -5.79 4.06 6.44
CA LYS A 447 -4.95 4.15 7.62
C LYS A 447 -5.38 5.29 8.55
N TYR A 448 -5.73 6.43 8.00
CA TYR A 448 -6.21 7.57 8.76
C TYR A 448 -7.47 7.22 9.57
N TRP A 449 -8.48 6.64 8.93
CA TRP A 449 -9.70 6.18 9.59
C TRP A 449 -9.44 5.12 10.65
N ILE A 450 -8.54 4.17 10.39
CA ILE A 450 -8.19 3.13 11.36
C ILE A 450 -7.42 3.72 12.56
N TYR A 451 -6.55 4.71 12.36
CA TYR A 451 -5.89 5.40 13.49
C TYR A 451 -6.86 6.30 14.26
N GLN A 452 -7.85 6.91 13.61
CA GLN A 452 -8.93 7.64 14.31
C GLN A 452 -9.77 6.67 15.16
N ASP A 453 -10.16 5.52 14.61
CA ASP A 453 -10.87 4.46 15.32
C ASP A 453 -10.08 3.97 16.55
N LYS A 454 -8.78 3.71 16.39
CA LYS A 454 -7.87 3.35 17.49
C LYS A 454 -7.89 4.38 18.64
N ASN A 455 -8.04 5.63 18.33
CA ASN A 455 -8.08 6.73 19.29
C ASN A 455 -9.51 7.15 19.65
N LYS A 456 -10.51 6.35 19.30
CA LYS A 456 -11.94 6.56 19.61
C LYS A 456 -12.45 7.93 19.10
N LYS A 457 -11.94 8.38 17.94
CA LYS A 457 -12.37 9.60 17.29
C LYS A 457 -13.50 9.34 16.30
N LEU A 458 -14.30 10.39 16.03
CA LEU A 458 -15.31 10.37 14.98
C LEU A 458 -14.65 10.31 13.60
N LEU A 459 -15.12 9.41 12.74
CA LEU A 459 -14.61 9.20 11.39
C LEU A 459 -15.30 10.13 10.37
N SER A 460 -15.24 11.45 10.61
CA SER A 460 -16.03 12.46 9.88
C SER A 460 -15.87 12.34 8.36
N SER A 461 -14.65 12.22 7.86
CA SER A 461 -14.39 12.12 6.42
C SER A 461 -14.83 10.78 5.81
N LEU A 462 -14.86 9.69 6.57
CA LEU A 462 -15.46 8.41 6.16
C LEU A 462 -16.97 8.57 6.00
N ILE A 463 -17.62 9.15 7.01
CA ILE A 463 -19.07 9.41 7.01
C ILE A 463 -19.46 10.32 5.84
N MET A 464 -18.70 11.40 5.63
CA MET A 464 -18.93 12.29 4.49
C MET A 464 -18.87 11.55 3.15
N LEU A 465 -17.82 10.76 2.95
CA LEU A 465 -17.59 10.04 1.69
C LEU A 465 -18.62 8.92 1.47
N ALA A 466 -19.04 8.23 2.53
CA ALA A 466 -20.11 7.23 2.50
C ALA A 466 -21.44 7.84 2.08
N ASN A 467 -21.70 9.10 2.46
CA ASN A 467 -22.88 9.89 2.06
C ASN A 467 -22.72 10.62 0.72
N GLY A 468 -21.69 10.31 -0.07
CA GLY A 468 -21.45 10.92 -1.38
C GLY A 468 -20.95 12.36 -1.34
N LYS A 469 -20.49 12.84 -0.18
CA LYS A 469 -19.91 14.18 0.03
C LYS A 469 -18.39 14.13 -0.11
N GLU A 470 -17.78 15.30 -0.33
CA GLU A 470 -16.33 15.45 -0.32
C GLU A 470 -15.76 15.14 1.08
N PRO A 471 -14.72 14.30 1.18
CA PRO A 471 -14.09 13.98 2.47
C PRO A 471 -13.18 15.13 2.91
N LEU A 472 -13.73 16.12 3.60
CA LEU A 472 -12.96 17.26 4.11
C LEU A 472 -12.20 16.87 5.39
N TYR A 473 -11.06 17.57 5.56
CA TYR A 473 -10.23 17.52 6.77
C TYR A 473 -10.79 18.40 7.88
#